data_b757438ef7d3503c2fb9413980bfd30e
#
_entry.id   b757438ef7d3503c2fb9413980bfd30e
#
_cell.length_a   1.000
_cell.length_b   1.000
_cell.length_c   1.000
_cell.angle_alpha   90.00
_cell.angle_beta   90.00
_cell.angle_gamma   90.00
#
_symmetry.space_group_name_H-M   'P 1'
#
loop_
_entity.id
_entity.type
_entity.pdbx_description
1 polymer ?
#
loop_
_entity_poly.entity_id
_entity_poly.type
_entity_poly.pdbx_seq_one_letter_code
_entity_poly.pdbx_strand_id
1 'polypeptide(L)'
;MSISAAFFAQAQDVSVIRNTVDIYSNAPNIGSAKFNAMAGSNGALGGDANSLLTNPAGLGVAISGEISGTLSITSNKNTSSYAGSSYGYNINNADLGNVGAVMTFQLMTESAWKFINIGVNYSNQSIENYIETPGNSNLIYDFPDATSSSFGRHAYDRYGYISKTSFGVGANYNNNLYIGAGFNFLNSSIDQSDTAIFNSLSNGSSEYFSKQNTPFYERGNGFSASLGVIGKLSPNFRLGAALETPTFWNIDRSYNFYNDPIYGDDYAVEDRQLTSPMKATVSAAFIANKSFALNVDYTLGLTRPKYKVYGDAETELNDFFKDNYKNLSELKIGAEYRIKQFRLRGGYAYASSPFDALTIDRYTDNGGVAEGQSYSNLILNDRNALSVGLGYDFKSFYIDASYQNITSKYSNPFLYGVVDNNYEAGYYSPNRLISSDAYAVSDVKNVRNNFFITFGWKF
;
A
#
# COMPACT_ATOMS: atom_id res chain seq x y z
N MET A 1 -14.94 -30.02 -14.37
CA MET A 1 -15.32 -28.87 -15.19
C MET A 1 -14.82 -27.63 -14.48
N SER A 2 -13.75 -27.06 -15.00
CA SER A 2 -13.08 -25.89 -14.40
C SER A 2 -13.83 -24.62 -14.82
N ILE A 3 -14.55 -24.02 -13.88
CA ILE A 3 -15.24 -22.74 -14.04
C ILE A 3 -14.30 -21.58 -13.59
N SER A 4 -13.01 -21.69 -13.79
CA SER A 4 -12.04 -20.70 -13.31
C SER A 4 -11.56 -19.69 -14.37
N ALA A 5 -11.92 -19.85 -15.63
CA ALA A 5 -11.49 -18.93 -16.70
C ALA A 5 -12.40 -17.70 -16.89
N ALA A 6 -13.55 -17.64 -16.23
CA ALA A 6 -14.56 -16.60 -16.47
C ALA A 6 -14.45 -15.37 -15.53
N PHE A 7 -13.55 -15.36 -14.54
CA PHE A 7 -13.56 -14.36 -13.48
C PHE A 7 -12.94 -13.01 -13.85
N PHE A 8 -12.19 -12.93 -14.94
CA PHE A 8 -11.68 -11.65 -15.44
C PHE A 8 -12.42 -11.17 -16.71
N ALA A 9 -13.47 -11.88 -17.13
CA ALA A 9 -14.15 -11.62 -18.41
C ALA A 9 -15.10 -10.41 -18.38
N GLN A 10 -15.35 -9.80 -17.23
CA GLN A 10 -16.29 -8.70 -17.13
C GLN A 10 -15.69 -7.53 -16.36
N ALA A 11 -15.29 -6.49 -17.09
CA ALA A 11 -15.08 -5.10 -16.66
C ALA A 11 -14.23 -4.80 -15.40
N GLN A 12 -13.46 -5.74 -14.86
CA GLN A 12 -12.62 -5.43 -13.70
C GLN A 12 -11.25 -4.94 -14.15
N ASP A 13 -11.08 -3.63 -14.04
CA ASP A 13 -9.77 -3.03 -14.18
C ASP A 13 -8.82 -3.59 -13.10
N VAL A 14 -7.78 -4.31 -13.54
CA VAL A 14 -6.69 -4.82 -12.67
C VAL A 14 -6.16 -3.72 -11.75
N SER A 15 -6.21 -2.47 -12.20
CA SER A 15 -5.77 -1.31 -11.43
C SER A 15 -6.66 -1.03 -10.22
N VAL A 16 -7.98 -1.24 -10.31
CA VAL A 16 -8.91 -1.10 -9.17
C VAL A 16 -8.60 -2.16 -8.12
N ILE A 17 -8.41 -3.41 -8.53
CA ILE A 17 -8.05 -4.51 -7.63
C ILE A 17 -6.71 -4.22 -6.95
N ARG A 18 -5.70 -3.79 -7.72
CA ARG A 18 -4.38 -3.42 -7.20
C ARG A 18 -4.47 -2.29 -6.18
N ASN A 19 -5.14 -1.19 -6.51
CA ASN A 19 -5.27 -0.02 -5.64
C ASN A 19 -6.05 -0.36 -4.37
N THR A 20 -7.10 -1.20 -4.46
CA THR A 20 -7.87 -1.66 -3.29
C THR A 20 -6.97 -2.30 -2.25
N VAL A 21 -6.04 -3.12 -2.67
CA VAL A 21 -5.16 -3.84 -1.75
C VAL A 21 -3.93 -3.01 -1.39
N ASP A 22 -3.19 -2.52 -2.38
CA ASP A 22 -1.89 -1.86 -2.19
C ASP A 22 -2.01 -0.50 -1.47
N ILE A 23 -3.08 0.26 -1.74
CA ILE A 23 -3.29 1.60 -1.20
C ILE A 23 -4.29 1.58 -0.05
N TYR A 24 -5.51 1.11 -0.31
CA TYR A 24 -6.62 1.27 0.62
C TYR A 24 -6.66 0.24 1.75
N SER A 25 -6.03 -0.94 1.57
CA SER A 25 -6.08 -2.03 2.56
C SER A 25 -4.75 -2.33 3.22
N ASN A 26 -3.62 -2.19 2.52
CA ASN A 26 -2.31 -2.68 2.96
C ASN A 26 -1.15 -1.70 2.76
N ALA A 27 -1.43 -0.39 2.70
CA ALA A 27 -0.35 0.60 2.67
C ALA A 27 0.52 0.49 3.94
N PRO A 28 1.87 0.50 3.81
CA PRO A 28 2.74 0.52 4.98
C PRO A 28 2.54 1.81 5.77
N ASN A 29 2.52 1.72 7.10
CA ASN A 29 2.55 2.91 7.93
C ASN A 29 3.95 3.56 7.88
N ILE A 30 3.99 4.87 7.62
CA ILE A 30 5.20 5.70 7.70
C ILE A 30 5.15 6.48 9.00
N GLY A 31 6.17 6.34 9.84
CA GLY A 31 6.30 7.06 11.10
C GLY A 31 7.60 7.85 11.19
N SER A 32 8.04 8.14 12.41
CA SER A 32 9.36 8.72 12.65
C SER A 32 10.49 7.80 12.19
N ALA A 33 11.71 8.35 12.03
CA ALA A 33 12.89 7.54 11.69
C ALA A 33 13.12 6.40 12.69
N LYS A 34 12.85 6.62 13.98
CA LYS A 34 12.85 5.57 15.02
C LYS A 34 11.87 4.43 14.67
N PHE A 35 10.63 4.76 14.35
CA PHE A 35 9.58 3.80 14.00
C PHE A 35 9.95 3.01 12.73
N ASN A 36 10.39 3.72 11.69
CA ASN A 36 10.75 3.11 10.39
C ASN A 36 12.03 2.26 10.50
N ALA A 37 13.02 2.65 11.36
CA ALA A 37 14.21 1.86 11.63
C ALA A 37 13.91 0.50 12.25
N MET A 38 12.80 0.39 12.98
CA MET A 38 12.31 -0.86 13.58
C MET A 38 11.29 -1.57 12.69
N ALA A 39 11.24 -1.23 11.39
CA ALA A 39 10.27 -1.75 10.42
C ALA A 39 8.80 -1.59 10.86
N GLY A 40 8.50 -0.56 11.65
CA GLY A 40 7.17 -0.28 12.18
C GLY A 40 6.76 -1.14 13.38
N SER A 41 7.67 -1.91 13.97
CA SER A 41 7.41 -2.75 15.14
C SER A 41 7.42 -1.91 16.42
N ASN A 42 6.24 -1.64 17.01
CA ASN A 42 6.07 -0.76 18.18
C ASN A 42 4.90 -1.14 19.10
N GLY A 43 4.16 -2.21 18.81
CA GLY A 43 2.85 -2.50 19.39
C GLY A 43 2.82 -2.77 20.91
N ALA A 44 3.94 -3.22 21.52
CA ALA A 44 4.08 -3.40 22.97
C ALA A 44 5.13 -2.49 23.60
N LEU A 45 5.88 -1.70 22.80
CA LEU A 45 6.86 -0.73 23.30
C LEU A 45 6.19 0.61 23.63
N GLY A 46 5.59 1.25 22.63
CA GLY A 46 4.93 2.54 22.78
C GLY A 46 5.85 3.70 23.18
N GLY A 47 5.28 4.74 23.75
CA GLY A 47 5.99 5.86 24.36
C GLY A 47 6.15 7.11 23.47
N ASP A 48 5.60 7.12 22.26
CA ASP A 48 5.58 8.26 21.35
C ASP A 48 4.30 8.29 20.49
N ALA A 49 4.15 9.32 19.66
CA ALA A 49 2.96 9.51 18.81
C ALA A 49 2.78 8.41 17.75
N ASN A 50 3.86 7.70 17.35
CA ASN A 50 3.75 6.60 16.38
C ASN A 50 3.01 5.37 16.96
N SER A 51 2.75 5.35 18.27
CA SER A 51 1.87 4.35 18.89
C SER A 51 0.49 4.34 18.25
N LEU A 52 -0.01 5.47 17.76
CA LEU A 52 -1.29 5.58 17.05
C LEU A 52 -1.31 4.83 15.71
N LEU A 53 -0.14 4.49 15.16
CA LEU A 53 -0.01 3.73 13.93
C LEU A 53 -0.10 2.21 14.14
N THR A 54 0.05 1.73 15.40
CA THR A 54 0.09 0.30 15.72
C THR A 54 -0.83 -0.07 16.88
N ASN A 55 -0.61 0.50 18.07
CA ASN A 55 -1.37 0.22 19.28
C ASN A 55 -1.52 1.53 20.10
N PRO A 56 -2.72 2.15 20.14
CA PRO A 56 -2.93 3.42 20.82
C PRO A 56 -2.67 3.38 22.33
N ALA A 57 -2.69 2.19 22.97
CA ALA A 57 -2.30 2.03 24.37
C ALA A 57 -0.83 2.43 24.62
N GLY A 58 0.01 2.41 23.58
CA GLY A 58 1.39 2.87 23.65
C GLY A 58 1.54 4.35 24.02
N LEU A 59 0.52 5.19 23.79
CA LEU A 59 0.49 6.56 24.32
C LEU A 59 0.55 6.57 25.86
N GLY A 60 -0.11 5.62 26.54
CA GLY A 60 -0.09 5.49 27.98
C GLY A 60 1.30 5.19 28.58
N VAL A 61 2.26 4.76 27.75
CA VAL A 61 3.65 4.49 28.15
C VAL A 61 4.46 5.79 28.24
N ALA A 62 4.09 6.85 27.54
CA ALA A 62 4.78 8.13 27.57
C ALA A 62 4.73 8.77 28.98
N ILE A 63 5.85 9.31 29.42
CA ILE A 63 6.01 9.97 30.74
C ILE A 63 6.44 11.44 30.61
N SER A 64 6.61 11.93 29.39
CA SER A 64 6.94 13.34 29.07
C SER A 64 6.29 13.71 27.76
N GLY A 65 6.02 15.01 27.58
CA GLY A 65 5.56 15.55 26.31
C GLY A 65 6.66 15.44 25.24
N GLU A 66 6.23 15.31 23.99
CA GLU A 66 7.14 15.22 22.83
C GLU A 66 6.46 15.81 21.59
N ILE A 67 7.25 16.49 20.75
CA ILE A 67 6.87 16.84 19.38
C ILE A 67 7.99 16.42 18.43
N SER A 68 7.64 15.89 17.27
CA SER A 68 8.62 15.43 16.28
C SER A 68 8.13 15.69 14.85
N GLY A 69 9.10 15.92 13.94
CA GLY A 69 8.88 16.04 12.51
C GLY A 69 9.89 15.20 11.74
N THR A 70 9.44 14.55 10.67
CA THR A 70 10.24 13.61 9.87
C THR A 70 10.18 13.98 8.41
N LEU A 71 11.33 14.17 7.77
CA LEU A 71 11.50 14.24 6.34
C LEU A 71 11.69 12.83 5.77
N SER A 72 11.03 12.55 4.66
CA SER A 72 11.09 11.28 3.92
C SER A 72 11.62 11.50 2.52
N ILE A 73 12.61 10.72 2.10
CA ILE A 73 13.09 10.65 0.73
C ILE A 73 12.90 9.22 0.26
N THR A 74 12.11 9.05 -0.79
CA THR A 74 11.76 7.74 -1.36
C THR A 74 12.36 7.63 -2.75
N SER A 75 12.98 6.48 -3.04
CA SER A 75 13.41 6.06 -4.37
C SER A 75 12.69 4.75 -4.70
N ASN A 76 11.76 4.78 -5.66
CA ASN A 76 10.95 3.62 -6.06
C ASN A 76 11.36 3.16 -7.46
N LYS A 77 11.96 1.97 -7.56
CA LYS A 77 12.43 1.38 -8.81
C LYS A 77 11.61 0.14 -9.17
N ASN A 78 11.03 0.15 -10.36
CA ASN A 78 10.48 -1.04 -11.00
C ASN A 78 11.42 -1.52 -12.10
N THR A 79 11.60 -2.82 -12.18
CA THR A 79 12.20 -3.49 -13.33
C THR A 79 11.17 -4.48 -13.86
N SER A 80 10.72 -4.26 -15.09
CA SER A 80 9.73 -5.11 -15.77
C SER A 80 10.41 -5.89 -16.87
N SER A 81 10.18 -7.20 -16.90
CA SER A 81 10.76 -8.14 -17.87
C SER A 81 9.64 -8.80 -18.68
N TYR A 82 9.75 -8.77 -20.01
CA TYR A 82 8.78 -9.37 -20.91
C TYR A 82 9.46 -9.81 -22.21
N ALA A 83 9.14 -11.00 -22.73
CA ALA A 83 9.64 -11.55 -23.98
C ALA A 83 11.18 -11.44 -24.12
N GLY A 84 11.92 -11.76 -23.05
CA GLY A 84 13.38 -11.75 -23.05
C GLY A 84 14.05 -10.37 -22.90
N SER A 85 13.28 -9.29 -22.84
CA SER A 85 13.77 -7.92 -22.63
C SER A 85 13.37 -7.36 -21.28
N SER A 86 14.08 -6.34 -20.78
CA SER A 86 13.77 -5.72 -19.47
C SER A 86 13.96 -4.21 -19.52
N TYR A 87 13.01 -3.48 -18.92
CA TYR A 87 13.12 -2.05 -18.65
C TYR A 87 13.12 -1.77 -17.16
N GLY A 88 13.92 -0.80 -16.74
CA GLY A 88 13.99 -0.34 -15.36
C GLY A 88 13.75 1.15 -15.26
N TYR A 89 12.80 1.56 -14.42
CA TYR A 89 12.51 2.97 -14.15
C TYR A 89 12.55 3.28 -12.66
N ASN A 90 13.06 4.46 -12.30
CA ASN A 90 13.20 4.91 -10.92
C ASN A 90 12.55 6.27 -10.72
N ILE A 91 11.64 6.36 -9.74
CA ILE A 91 11.00 7.59 -9.31
C ILE A 91 11.57 7.98 -7.95
N ASN A 92 11.97 9.25 -7.81
CA ASN A 92 12.44 9.81 -6.54
C ASN A 92 11.47 10.89 -6.07
N ASN A 93 11.14 10.84 -4.76
CA ASN A 93 10.25 11.78 -4.13
C ASN A 93 10.81 12.23 -2.77
N ALA A 94 10.52 13.45 -2.35
CA ALA A 94 10.89 13.98 -1.05
C ALA A 94 9.67 14.70 -0.44
N ASP A 95 9.26 14.26 0.75
CA ASP A 95 8.04 14.70 1.42
C ASP A 95 8.24 14.93 2.91
N LEU A 96 7.28 15.64 3.52
CA LEU A 96 7.07 15.58 4.96
C LEU A 96 6.41 14.21 5.30
N GLY A 97 7.21 13.25 5.71
CA GLY A 97 6.74 11.87 5.92
C GLY A 97 5.89 11.68 7.18
N ASN A 98 6.25 12.38 8.28
CA ASN A 98 5.54 12.22 9.56
C ASN A 98 5.67 13.46 10.45
N VAL A 99 4.61 13.76 11.20
CA VAL A 99 4.63 14.71 12.32
C VAL A 99 3.89 14.08 13.49
N GLY A 100 4.51 14.09 14.66
CA GLY A 100 3.93 13.51 15.88
C GLY A 100 4.01 14.44 17.07
N ALA A 101 2.98 14.43 17.91
CA ALA A 101 2.98 15.12 19.19
C ALA A 101 2.30 14.27 20.27
N VAL A 102 2.86 14.31 21.49
CA VAL A 102 2.26 13.72 22.69
C VAL A 102 2.26 14.77 23.80
N MET A 103 1.10 14.98 24.41
CA MET A 103 0.94 15.76 25.62
C MET A 103 0.71 14.82 26.80
N THR A 104 1.52 14.94 27.84
CA THR A 104 1.49 14.04 29.01
C THR A 104 0.95 14.76 30.21
N PHE A 105 -0.09 14.21 30.84
CA PHE A 105 -0.70 14.72 32.05
C PHE A 105 -0.48 13.73 33.18
N GLN A 106 0.37 14.09 34.12
CA GLN A 106 0.55 13.31 35.34
C GLN A 106 -0.59 13.61 36.32
N LEU A 107 -1.26 12.55 36.74
CA LEU A 107 -2.34 12.66 37.72
C LEU A 107 -1.75 12.65 39.13
N MET A 108 -1.84 13.79 39.83
CA MET A 108 -1.39 13.96 41.21
C MET A 108 -2.48 13.54 42.21
N THR A 109 -3.01 12.34 42.02
CA THR A 109 -4.05 11.77 42.89
C THR A 109 -3.57 10.47 43.54
N GLU A 110 -4.20 10.03 44.62
CA GLU A 110 -3.94 8.72 45.22
C GLU A 110 -4.43 7.56 44.34
N SER A 111 -5.08 7.88 43.22
CA SER A 111 -5.57 6.91 42.24
C SER A 111 -4.48 6.05 41.66
N ALA A 112 -4.81 4.83 41.27
CA ALA A 112 -3.95 3.93 40.51
C ALA A 112 -3.64 4.44 39.10
N TRP A 113 -4.44 5.36 38.56
CA TRP A 113 -4.15 6.05 37.30
C TRP A 113 -3.04 7.07 37.49
N LYS A 114 -1.92 6.92 36.76
CA LYS A 114 -0.72 7.74 36.90
C LYS A 114 -0.60 8.81 35.82
N PHE A 115 -0.98 8.48 34.59
CA PHE A 115 -0.87 9.38 33.44
C PHE A 115 -2.11 9.22 32.54
N ILE A 116 -2.51 10.34 31.96
CA ILE A 116 -3.39 10.39 30.76
C ILE A 116 -2.63 11.17 29.72
N ASN A 117 -2.49 10.61 28.52
CA ASN A 117 -1.73 11.18 27.43
C ASN A 117 -2.63 11.37 26.22
N ILE A 118 -2.50 12.51 25.56
CA ILE A 118 -3.16 12.80 24.29
C ILE A 118 -2.10 12.82 23.21
N GLY A 119 -2.34 12.13 22.10
CA GLY A 119 -1.43 12.03 20.97
C GLY A 119 -2.08 12.48 19.67
N VAL A 120 -1.28 13.08 18.81
CA VAL A 120 -1.61 13.36 17.40
C VAL A 120 -0.48 12.83 16.55
N ASN A 121 -0.81 12.16 15.46
CA ASN A 121 0.16 11.69 14.48
C ASN A 121 -0.37 11.96 13.07
N TYR A 122 0.43 12.62 12.25
CA TYR A 122 0.24 12.76 10.81
C TYR A 122 1.28 11.91 10.09
N SER A 123 0.86 11.12 9.13
CA SER A 123 1.69 10.29 8.28
C SER A 123 1.33 10.54 6.82
N ASN A 124 2.32 10.72 5.97
CA ASN A 124 2.14 10.89 4.53
C ASN A 124 3.07 9.95 3.77
N GLN A 125 2.56 9.35 2.70
CA GLN A 125 3.29 8.42 1.86
C GLN A 125 2.96 8.65 0.39
N SER A 126 4.00 8.82 -0.44
CA SER A 126 3.88 8.73 -1.88
C SER A 126 3.49 7.30 -2.29
N ILE A 127 2.50 7.19 -3.19
CA ILE A 127 2.06 5.94 -3.80
C ILE A 127 2.49 5.82 -5.26
N GLU A 128 3.41 6.68 -5.70
CA GLU A 128 3.90 6.71 -7.06
C GLU A 128 4.46 5.35 -7.49
N ASN A 129 4.04 4.93 -8.69
CA ASN A 129 4.42 3.64 -9.25
C ASN A 129 4.39 3.71 -10.77
N TYR A 130 5.54 3.59 -11.42
CA TYR A 130 5.67 3.56 -12.86
C TYR A 130 6.24 2.22 -13.31
N ILE A 131 5.53 1.53 -14.20
CA ILE A 131 5.95 0.25 -14.77
C ILE A 131 5.96 0.40 -16.28
N GLU A 132 7.14 0.34 -16.88
CA GLU A 132 7.30 0.30 -18.31
C GLU A 132 7.71 -1.11 -18.75
N THR A 133 6.92 -1.71 -19.63
CA THR A 133 7.13 -3.09 -20.11
C THR A 133 7.60 -3.05 -21.57
N PRO A 134 8.69 -3.76 -21.91
CA PRO A 134 9.17 -3.84 -23.29
C PRO A 134 8.17 -4.51 -24.22
N GLY A 135 8.29 -4.24 -25.51
CA GLY A 135 7.46 -4.81 -26.55
C GLY A 135 7.77 -6.27 -26.86
N ASN A 136 6.92 -6.85 -27.69
CA ASN A 136 7.08 -8.15 -28.30
C ASN A 136 6.65 -8.10 -29.78
N SER A 137 7.59 -8.18 -30.69
CA SER A 137 7.31 -8.13 -32.13
C SER A 137 6.50 -9.32 -32.66
N ASN A 138 6.47 -10.43 -31.91
CA ASN A 138 5.66 -11.61 -32.24
C ASN A 138 4.19 -11.45 -31.82
N LEU A 139 3.88 -10.51 -30.93
CA LEU A 139 2.51 -10.19 -30.57
C LEU A 139 1.96 -9.18 -31.58
N ILE A 140 1.27 -9.70 -32.59
CA ILE A 140 0.72 -8.94 -33.70
C ILE A 140 -0.79 -8.81 -33.48
N TYR A 141 -1.29 -7.61 -33.76
CA TYR A 141 -2.71 -7.29 -33.78
C TYR A 141 -3.14 -6.89 -35.20
N ASP A 142 -4.14 -7.58 -35.72
CA ASP A 142 -4.72 -7.32 -37.03
C ASP A 142 -5.96 -6.44 -36.88
N PHE A 143 -6.00 -5.32 -37.61
CA PHE A 143 -7.12 -4.39 -37.59
C PHE A 143 -8.12 -4.67 -38.72
N PRO A 144 -9.40 -4.25 -38.56
CA PRO A 144 -10.39 -4.43 -39.58
C PRO A 144 -10.10 -3.77 -40.97
N ASP A 145 -9.19 -2.77 -40.96
CA ASP A 145 -8.74 -2.09 -42.19
C ASP A 145 -7.62 -2.87 -42.93
N ALA A 146 -7.42 -4.14 -42.58
CA ALA A 146 -6.40 -5.03 -43.13
C ALA A 146 -4.97 -4.55 -42.91
N THR A 147 -4.73 -3.70 -41.92
CA THR A 147 -3.39 -3.37 -41.43
C THR A 147 -3.05 -4.18 -40.18
N SER A 148 -1.76 -4.38 -39.93
CA SER A 148 -1.28 -5.12 -38.76
C SER A 148 -0.23 -4.29 -38.02
N SER A 149 -0.23 -4.40 -36.70
CA SER A 149 0.76 -3.77 -35.84
C SER A 149 1.30 -4.74 -34.79
N SER A 150 2.56 -4.62 -34.46
CA SER A 150 3.19 -5.40 -33.39
C SER A 150 3.18 -4.62 -32.09
N PHE A 151 3.08 -5.32 -30.96
CA PHE A 151 3.15 -4.72 -29.63
C PHE A 151 4.53 -4.10 -29.38
N GLY A 152 4.57 -2.79 -29.20
CA GLY A 152 5.80 -2.01 -29.04
C GLY A 152 6.19 -1.77 -27.58
N ARG A 153 5.22 -1.46 -26.70
CA ARG A 153 5.47 -1.13 -25.29
C ARG A 153 4.16 -0.96 -24.52
N HIS A 154 4.20 -1.18 -23.22
CA HIS A 154 3.14 -0.82 -22.30
C HIS A 154 3.69 0.03 -21.15
N ALA A 155 2.91 1.00 -20.69
CA ALA A 155 3.22 1.82 -19.52
C ALA A 155 2.01 1.94 -18.60
N TYR A 156 2.22 1.59 -17.34
CA TYR A 156 1.33 1.87 -16.24
C TYR A 156 1.95 2.96 -15.38
N ASP A 157 1.24 4.06 -15.20
CA ASP A 157 1.68 5.21 -14.40
C ASP A 157 0.64 5.55 -13.35
N ARG A 158 1.08 5.60 -12.10
CA ARG A 158 0.29 6.01 -10.94
C ARG A 158 1.07 7.05 -10.16
N TYR A 159 0.46 8.19 -9.97
CA TYR A 159 0.97 9.31 -9.19
C TYR A 159 0.04 9.62 -8.02
N GLY A 160 0.58 10.13 -6.90
CA GLY A 160 -0.21 10.62 -5.79
C GLY A 160 0.30 10.23 -4.42
N TYR A 161 -0.58 10.34 -3.43
CA TYR A 161 -0.26 10.07 -2.03
C TYR A 161 -1.44 9.50 -1.25
N ILE A 162 -1.12 8.88 -0.11
CA ILE A 162 -2.07 8.57 0.96
C ILE A 162 -1.56 9.20 2.25
N SER A 163 -2.43 9.89 2.98
CA SER A 163 -2.13 10.47 4.29
C SER A 163 -3.09 9.96 5.36
N LYS A 164 -2.60 9.85 6.60
CA LYS A 164 -3.35 9.41 7.77
C LYS A 164 -3.10 10.38 8.92
N THR A 165 -4.14 11.04 9.41
CA THR A 165 -4.11 11.84 10.63
C THR A 165 -4.80 11.08 11.74
N SER A 166 -4.07 10.78 12.79
CA SER A 166 -4.55 10.02 13.94
C SER A 166 -4.57 10.87 15.19
N PHE A 167 -5.68 10.82 15.92
CA PHE A 167 -5.85 11.41 17.25
C PHE A 167 -6.11 10.29 18.24
N GLY A 168 -5.56 10.37 19.44
CA GLY A 168 -5.81 9.35 20.43
C GLY A 168 -5.48 9.75 21.85
N VAL A 169 -5.98 8.92 22.74
CA VAL A 169 -5.79 9.01 24.19
C VAL A 169 -5.23 7.69 24.70
N GLY A 170 -4.24 7.78 25.57
CA GLY A 170 -3.69 6.63 26.29
C GLY A 170 -3.63 6.89 27.79
N ALA A 171 -3.92 5.87 28.58
CA ALA A 171 -3.91 5.96 30.03
C ALA A 171 -3.00 4.88 30.63
N ASN A 172 -2.36 5.24 31.76
CA ASN A 172 -1.41 4.39 32.51
C ASN A 172 -2.01 4.06 33.87
N TYR A 173 -2.27 2.77 34.10
CA TYR A 173 -2.72 2.23 35.38
C TYR A 173 -1.58 1.52 36.09
N ASN A 174 -1.14 2.04 37.23
CA ASN A 174 -0.10 1.47 38.10
C ASN A 174 1.25 1.14 37.43
N ASN A 175 1.55 1.76 36.26
CA ASN A 175 2.72 1.43 35.41
C ASN A 175 2.79 -0.04 34.97
N ASN A 176 1.67 -0.77 35.03
CA ASN A 176 1.56 -2.17 34.64
C ASN A 176 0.56 -2.42 33.51
N LEU A 177 -0.52 -1.65 33.46
CA LEU A 177 -1.53 -1.75 32.43
C LEU A 177 -1.68 -0.39 31.72
N TYR A 178 -1.68 -0.44 30.41
CA TYR A 178 -1.90 0.72 29.56
C TYR A 178 -3.06 0.42 28.64
N ILE A 179 -3.97 1.37 28.48
CA ILE A 179 -5.11 1.29 27.57
C ILE A 179 -5.11 2.51 26.68
N GLY A 180 -5.68 2.39 25.50
CA GLY A 180 -5.75 3.53 24.59
C GLY A 180 -6.81 3.34 23.52
N ALA A 181 -7.25 4.48 22.99
CA ALA A 181 -8.16 4.57 21.88
C ALA A 181 -7.66 5.63 20.88
N GLY A 182 -7.94 5.41 19.62
CA GLY A 182 -7.57 6.32 18.55
C GLY A 182 -8.63 6.42 17.46
N PHE A 183 -8.65 7.56 16.76
CA PHE A 183 -9.45 7.84 15.59
C PHE A 183 -8.52 8.24 14.45
N ASN A 184 -8.75 7.68 13.29
CA ASN A 184 -7.93 7.89 12.11
C ASN A 184 -8.76 8.51 10.99
N PHE A 185 -8.27 9.59 10.42
CA PHE A 185 -8.79 10.24 9.23
C PHE A 185 -7.76 10.05 8.12
N LEU A 186 -8.20 9.47 7.03
CA LEU A 186 -7.33 9.15 5.90
C LEU A 186 -7.77 9.95 4.67
N ASN A 187 -6.79 10.38 3.88
CA ASN A 187 -7.06 11.01 2.58
C ASN A 187 -6.15 10.36 1.54
N SER A 188 -6.68 10.15 0.35
CA SER A 188 -5.93 9.67 -0.80
C SER A 188 -6.14 10.56 -2.01
N SER A 189 -5.12 10.68 -2.83
CA SER A 189 -5.14 11.32 -4.13
C SER A 189 -4.39 10.42 -5.08
N ILE A 190 -5.06 9.95 -6.12
CA ILE A 190 -4.52 9.02 -7.13
C ILE A 190 -4.81 9.60 -8.49
N ASP A 191 -3.77 9.74 -9.30
CA ASP A 191 -3.84 10.05 -10.72
C ASP A 191 -3.18 8.88 -11.44
N GLN A 192 -3.89 8.23 -12.36
CA GLN A 192 -3.42 6.99 -12.99
C GLN A 192 -3.73 6.93 -14.46
N SER A 193 -2.76 6.46 -15.23
CA SER A 193 -2.92 6.12 -16.65
C SER A 193 -2.37 4.74 -16.96
N ASP A 194 -2.92 4.13 -18.03
CA ASP A 194 -2.50 2.85 -18.57
C ASP A 194 -2.53 2.97 -20.10
N THR A 195 -1.36 2.79 -20.73
CA THR A 195 -1.18 3.04 -22.15
C THR A 195 -0.39 1.93 -22.82
N ALA A 196 -0.71 1.65 -24.07
CA ALA A 196 0.01 0.73 -24.92
C ALA A 196 0.47 1.42 -26.21
N ILE A 197 1.59 0.99 -26.76
CA ILE A 197 2.11 1.45 -28.03
C ILE A 197 2.18 0.25 -28.96
N PHE A 198 1.63 0.42 -30.18
CA PHE A 198 1.76 -0.55 -31.26
C PHE A 198 2.47 0.07 -32.43
N ASN A 199 3.34 -0.71 -33.08
CA ASN A 199 4.15 -0.30 -34.23
C ASN A 199 3.58 -0.93 -35.49
N SER A 200 3.19 -0.11 -36.47
CA SER A 200 2.69 -0.57 -37.75
C SER A 200 3.74 -1.40 -38.49
N LEU A 201 3.33 -2.57 -38.97
CA LEU A 201 4.21 -3.45 -39.77
C LEU A 201 4.45 -2.93 -41.20
N SER A 202 3.56 -2.05 -41.69
CA SER A 202 3.67 -1.52 -43.05
C SER A 202 4.69 -0.38 -43.18
N ASN A 203 4.78 0.53 -42.21
CA ASN A 203 5.59 1.75 -42.28
C ASN A 203 6.43 2.03 -41.03
N GLY A 204 6.30 1.19 -39.97
CA GLY A 204 7.02 1.34 -38.70
C GLY A 204 6.56 2.50 -37.82
N SER A 205 5.45 3.19 -38.16
CA SER A 205 4.91 4.24 -37.30
C SER A 205 4.37 3.68 -36.02
N SER A 206 4.54 4.43 -34.92
CA SER A 206 4.01 4.06 -33.62
C SER A 206 2.67 4.76 -33.36
N GLU A 207 1.69 4.01 -32.86
CA GLU A 207 0.39 4.51 -32.45
C GLU A 207 0.18 4.27 -30.95
N TYR A 208 -0.38 5.28 -30.25
CA TYR A 208 -0.63 5.27 -28.81
C TYR A 208 -2.07 4.92 -28.55
N PHE A 209 -2.29 4.02 -27.61
CA PHE A 209 -3.59 3.56 -27.15
C PHE A 209 -3.70 3.77 -25.65
N SER A 210 -4.81 4.32 -25.20
CA SER A 210 -5.16 4.44 -23.78
C SER A 210 -6.17 3.38 -23.41
N LYS A 211 -6.01 2.75 -22.25
CA LYS A 211 -6.99 1.81 -21.75
C LYS A 211 -8.28 2.51 -21.40
N GLN A 212 -9.39 1.86 -21.64
CA GLN A 212 -10.72 2.35 -21.25
C GLN A 212 -10.76 2.74 -19.77
N ASN A 213 -11.46 3.82 -19.45
CA ASN A 213 -11.54 4.42 -18.12
C ASN A 213 -10.21 4.96 -17.58
N THR A 214 -9.24 5.27 -18.45
CA THR A 214 -7.98 5.95 -18.12
C THR A 214 -7.69 7.10 -19.10
N PRO A 215 -7.02 8.20 -18.69
CA PRO A 215 -6.60 8.45 -17.32
C PRO A 215 -7.78 8.59 -16.36
N PHE A 216 -7.55 8.27 -15.09
CA PHE A 216 -8.51 8.56 -14.06
C PHE A 216 -7.88 9.32 -12.88
N TYR A 217 -8.74 10.05 -12.15
CA TYR A 217 -8.42 10.79 -10.95
C TYR A 217 -9.31 10.32 -9.82
N GLU A 218 -8.73 9.83 -8.73
CA GLU A 218 -9.46 9.42 -7.54
C GLU A 218 -9.10 10.30 -6.35
N ARG A 219 -10.12 10.70 -5.58
CA ARG A 219 -9.99 11.39 -4.30
C ARG A 219 -10.76 10.59 -3.26
N GLY A 220 -10.05 10.09 -2.26
CA GLY A 220 -10.63 9.26 -1.20
C GLY A 220 -10.56 9.92 0.16
N ASN A 221 -11.65 9.83 0.92
CA ASN A 221 -11.72 10.21 2.33
C ASN A 221 -12.10 8.97 3.15
N GLY A 222 -11.27 8.63 4.15
CA GLY A 222 -11.46 7.44 4.97
C GLY A 222 -11.50 7.73 6.46
N PHE A 223 -12.21 6.89 7.20
CA PHE A 223 -12.29 6.95 8.65
C PHE A 223 -12.17 5.54 9.25
N SER A 224 -11.37 5.41 10.31
CA SER A 224 -11.32 4.22 11.17
C SER A 224 -11.09 4.59 12.62
N ALA A 225 -11.33 3.64 13.53
CA ALA A 225 -11.05 3.77 14.95
C ALA A 225 -10.17 2.60 15.41
N SER A 226 -9.39 2.82 16.46
CA SER A 226 -8.53 1.80 17.05
C SER A 226 -8.65 1.76 18.57
N LEU A 227 -8.54 0.56 19.13
CA LEU A 227 -8.47 0.31 20.56
C LEU A 227 -7.23 -0.54 20.85
N GLY A 228 -6.62 -0.33 22.00
CA GLY A 228 -5.45 -1.09 22.37
C GLY A 228 -5.26 -1.28 23.86
N VAL A 229 -4.48 -2.30 24.18
CA VAL A 229 -4.04 -2.62 25.53
C VAL A 229 -2.60 -3.07 25.52
N ILE A 230 -1.81 -2.70 26.54
CA ILE A 230 -0.48 -3.22 26.82
C ILE A 230 -0.43 -3.61 28.29
N GLY A 231 -0.08 -4.86 28.59
CA GLY A 231 0.17 -5.39 29.93
C GLY A 231 1.65 -5.62 30.17
N LYS A 232 2.18 -5.08 31.26
CA LYS A 232 3.54 -5.35 31.73
C LYS A 232 3.51 -6.54 32.67
N LEU A 233 3.90 -7.72 32.17
CA LEU A 233 3.88 -8.97 32.92
C LEU A 233 5.06 -9.09 33.90
N SER A 234 6.17 -8.46 33.55
CA SER A 234 7.37 -8.38 34.40
C SER A 234 8.13 -7.07 34.11
N PRO A 235 9.15 -6.69 34.87
CA PRO A 235 9.99 -5.53 34.58
C PRO A 235 10.54 -5.52 33.14
N ASN A 236 10.73 -6.70 32.57
CA ASN A 236 11.40 -6.89 31.28
C ASN A 236 10.45 -7.30 30.16
N PHE A 237 9.22 -7.73 30.46
CA PHE A 237 8.33 -8.32 29.45
C PHE A 237 6.97 -7.64 29.40
N ARG A 238 6.52 -7.28 28.18
CA ARG A 238 5.23 -6.70 27.89
C ARG A 238 4.51 -7.47 26.81
N LEU A 239 3.20 -7.58 26.91
CA LEU A 239 2.31 -8.04 25.85
C LEU A 239 1.38 -6.90 25.43
N GLY A 240 1.08 -6.83 24.16
CA GLY A 240 0.15 -5.86 23.60
C GLY A 240 -0.89 -6.53 22.71
N ALA A 241 -2.06 -5.92 22.64
CA ALA A 241 -3.08 -6.24 21.65
C ALA A 241 -3.75 -4.95 21.18
N ALA A 242 -4.03 -4.88 19.88
CA ALA A 242 -4.76 -3.76 19.29
C ALA A 242 -5.76 -4.26 18.25
N LEU A 243 -6.86 -3.53 18.12
CA LEU A 243 -7.90 -3.75 17.13
C LEU A 243 -8.15 -2.43 16.39
N GLU A 244 -8.07 -2.46 15.06
CA GLU A 244 -8.45 -1.35 14.19
C GLU A 244 -9.70 -1.75 13.40
N THR A 245 -10.76 -0.92 13.48
CA THR A 245 -11.97 -1.13 12.69
C THR A 245 -11.67 -1.15 11.21
N PRO A 246 -12.56 -1.63 10.35
CA PRO A 246 -12.48 -1.33 8.94
C PRO A 246 -12.31 0.17 8.72
N THR A 247 -11.56 0.55 7.68
CA THR A 247 -11.59 1.94 7.20
C THR A 247 -12.74 2.07 6.21
N PHE A 248 -13.64 3.00 6.50
CA PHE A 248 -14.75 3.35 5.62
C PHE A 248 -14.31 4.49 4.71
N TRP A 249 -14.19 4.20 3.43
CA TRP A 249 -13.77 5.13 2.40
C TRP A 249 -14.95 5.59 1.56
N ASN A 250 -15.01 6.90 1.31
CA ASN A 250 -15.76 7.50 0.22
C ASN A 250 -14.75 7.92 -0.84
N ILE A 251 -14.93 7.47 -2.07
CA ILE A 251 -14.00 7.66 -3.19
C ILE A 251 -14.76 8.29 -4.34
N ASP A 252 -14.37 9.50 -4.70
CA ASP A 252 -14.84 10.21 -5.88
C ASP A 252 -13.83 9.91 -7.01
N ARG A 253 -14.29 9.34 -8.10
CA ARG A 253 -13.49 9.01 -9.28
C ARG A 253 -14.02 9.73 -10.50
N SER A 254 -13.14 10.30 -11.28
CA SER A 254 -13.41 10.84 -12.59
C SER A 254 -12.45 10.23 -13.61
N TYR A 255 -12.95 9.91 -14.79
CA TYR A 255 -12.16 9.21 -15.79
C TYR A 255 -12.60 9.53 -17.21
N ASN A 256 -11.66 9.33 -18.15
CA ASN A 256 -11.98 9.38 -19.58
C ASN A 256 -12.68 8.09 -19.99
N PHE A 257 -13.75 8.25 -20.72
CA PHE A 257 -14.53 7.16 -21.30
C PHE A 257 -14.50 7.28 -22.82
N TYR A 258 -13.99 6.28 -23.49
CA TYR A 258 -13.85 6.23 -24.94
C TYR A 258 -15.07 5.50 -25.50
N ASN A 259 -16.01 6.22 -26.13
CA ASN A 259 -17.25 5.63 -26.65
C ASN A 259 -17.10 5.10 -28.08
N ASP A 260 -16.43 5.87 -28.93
CA ASP A 260 -16.24 5.56 -30.35
C ASP A 260 -15.14 6.49 -30.89
N PRO A 261 -14.21 6.01 -31.73
CA PRO A 261 -13.23 6.85 -32.42
C PRO A 261 -13.85 8.02 -33.22
N ILE A 262 -15.11 7.89 -33.62
CA ILE A 262 -15.81 8.89 -34.45
C ILE A 262 -16.45 9.99 -33.58
N TYR A 263 -16.87 9.71 -32.35
CA TYR A 263 -17.66 10.64 -31.52
C TYR A 263 -16.84 11.34 -30.42
N GLY A 264 -15.58 10.97 -30.26
CA GLY A 264 -14.64 11.57 -29.29
C GLY A 264 -14.74 10.98 -27.89
N ASP A 265 -13.90 11.53 -27.02
CA ASP A 265 -13.79 11.10 -25.63
C ASP A 265 -14.88 11.76 -24.79
N ASP A 266 -15.47 11.00 -23.90
CA ASP A 266 -16.42 11.48 -22.90
C ASP A 266 -15.74 11.46 -21.51
N TYR A 267 -16.29 12.25 -20.58
CA TYR A 267 -15.80 12.34 -19.21
C TYR A 267 -16.86 11.84 -18.24
N ALA A 268 -16.54 10.82 -17.48
CA ALA A 268 -17.45 10.21 -16.52
C ALA A 268 -17.02 10.46 -15.07
N VAL A 269 -18.01 10.51 -14.18
CA VAL A 269 -17.81 10.64 -12.73
C VAL A 269 -18.50 9.48 -12.02
N GLU A 270 -17.86 8.92 -11.03
CA GLU A 270 -18.35 7.79 -10.28
C GLU A 270 -18.02 7.93 -8.78
N ASP A 271 -19.00 7.70 -7.94
CA ASP A 271 -18.84 7.65 -6.49
C ASP A 271 -18.80 6.20 -6.03
N ARG A 272 -17.79 5.85 -5.23
CA ARG A 272 -17.58 4.52 -4.66
C ARG A 272 -17.46 4.59 -3.15
N GLN A 273 -18.03 3.62 -2.47
CA GLN A 273 -17.73 3.36 -1.07
C GLN A 273 -16.92 2.06 -0.97
N LEU A 274 -15.80 2.12 -0.24
CA LEU A 274 -14.98 0.95 0.01
C LEU A 274 -14.82 0.77 1.53
N THR A 275 -15.09 -0.43 1.99
CA THR A 275 -14.78 -0.87 3.35
C THR A 275 -13.53 -1.73 3.30
N SER A 276 -12.40 -1.22 3.84
CA SER A 276 -11.15 -1.99 3.90
C SER A 276 -11.15 -2.99 5.07
N PRO A 277 -10.23 -3.98 5.09
CA PRO A 277 -10.24 -5.00 6.13
C PRO A 277 -10.05 -4.46 7.55
N MET A 278 -10.81 -5.00 8.49
CA MET A 278 -10.56 -4.89 9.93
C MET A 278 -9.24 -5.57 10.29
N LYS A 279 -8.44 -5.02 11.19
CA LYS A 279 -7.14 -5.55 11.58
C LYS A 279 -7.03 -5.79 13.08
N ALA A 280 -6.42 -6.91 13.45
CA ALA A 280 -6.02 -7.20 14.82
C ALA A 280 -4.50 -7.38 14.88
N THR A 281 -3.85 -6.78 15.89
CA THR A 281 -2.42 -6.91 16.11
C THR A 281 -2.17 -7.45 17.50
N VAL A 282 -1.34 -8.48 17.60
CA VAL A 282 -0.77 -8.97 18.87
C VAL A 282 0.73 -8.67 18.90
N SER A 283 1.22 -8.30 20.07
CA SER A 283 2.58 -7.78 20.21
C SER A 283 3.23 -8.32 21.45
N ALA A 284 4.55 -8.54 21.39
CA ALA A 284 5.38 -8.88 22.54
C ALA A 284 6.65 -8.03 22.54
N ALA A 285 7.01 -7.47 23.69
CA ALA A 285 8.24 -6.71 23.85
C ALA A 285 9.08 -7.26 25.00
N PHE A 286 10.38 -7.41 24.76
CA PHE A 286 11.39 -7.71 25.75
C PHE A 286 12.32 -6.51 25.93
N ILE A 287 12.43 -6.01 27.15
CA ILE A 287 13.22 -4.84 27.53
C ILE A 287 14.27 -5.29 28.55
N ALA A 288 15.45 -5.65 28.08
CA ALA A 288 16.57 -6.02 28.94
C ALA A 288 17.26 -4.74 29.42
N ASN A 289 16.92 -4.27 30.59
CA ASN A 289 17.45 -3.06 31.19
C ASN A 289 17.17 -1.78 30.37
N LYS A 290 17.97 -0.72 30.58
CA LYS A 290 17.83 0.57 29.84
C LYS A 290 18.55 0.58 28.48
N SER A 291 19.20 -0.52 28.11
CA SER A 291 20.10 -0.54 26.95
C SER A 291 19.56 -1.32 25.75
N PHE A 292 18.66 -2.28 25.94
CA PHE A 292 18.16 -3.12 24.86
C PHE A 292 16.65 -3.29 24.93
N ALA A 293 16.01 -3.14 23.77
CA ALA A 293 14.59 -3.45 23.57
C ALA A 293 14.40 -4.24 22.27
N LEU A 294 13.57 -5.26 22.32
CA LEU A 294 13.11 -6.05 21.17
C LEU A 294 11.58 -6.03 21.17
N ASN A 295 10.97 -5.84 20.01
CA ASN A 295 9.53 -5.95 19.83
C ASN A 295 9.20 -6.82 18.62
N VAL A 296 8.12 -7.59 18.76
CA VAL A 296 7.55 -8.41 17.69
C VAL A 296 6.07 -8.10 17.62
N ASP A 297 5.57 -7.75 16.44
CA ASP A 297 4.16 -7.54 16.16
C ASP A 297 3.69 -8.52 15.09
N TYR A 298 2.51 -9.10 15.29
CA TYR A 298 1.84 -9.90 14.30
C TYR A 298 0.44 -9.34 14.05
N THR A 299 0.20 -8.92 12.81
CA THR A 299 -1.07 -8.30 12.40
C THR A 299 -1.82 -9.24 11.46
N LEU A 300 -3.12 -9.41 11.73
CA LEU A 300 -4.05 -10.17 10.88
C LEU A 300 -5.16 -9.25 10.36
N GLY A 301 -5.45 -9.35 9.06
CA GLY A 301 -6.69 -8.88 8.48
C GLY A 301 -7.81 -9.86 8.83
N LEU A 302 -8.88 -9.37 9.45
CA LEU A 302 -9.98 -10.20 9.93
C LEU A 302 -11.15 -10.26 8.94
N THR A 303 -11.25 -9.28 8.04
CA THR A 303 -12.30 -9.17 7.04
C THR A 303 -11.68 -8.92 5.67
N ARG A 304 -12.52 -8.95 4.63
CA ARG A 304 -12.13 -8.71 3.23
C ARG A 304 -12.54 -7.30 2.79
N PRO A 305 -11.91 -6.72 1.75
CA PRO A 305 -12.41 -5.50 1.12
C PRO A 305 -13.84 -5.70 0.62
N LYS A 306 -14.67 -4.67 0.75
CA LYS A 306 -16.04 -4.68 0.26
C LYS A 306 -16.39 -3.35 -0.37
N TYR A 307 -16.89 -3.39 -1.59
CA TYR A 307 -17.36 -2.24 -2.34
C TYR A 307 -18.87 -2.06 -2.23
N LYS A 308 -19.29 -0.80 -2.34
CA LYS A 308 -20.63 -0.37 -2.69
C LYS A 308 -20.48 0.65 -3.81
N VAL A 309 -20.90 0.29 -4.99
CA VAL A 309 -20.80 1.07 -6.23
C VAL A 309 -22.02 0.79 -7.11
N TYR A 310 -22.34 1.71 -7.99
CA TYR A 310 -23.50 1.54 -8.86
C TYR A 310 -23.25 0.46 -9.94
N GLY A 311 -24.25 -0.39 -10.20
CA GLY A 311 -24.25 -1.38 -11.27
C GLY A 311 -23.56 -2.70 -10.94
N ASP A 312 -23.24 -3.47 -11.98
CA ASP A 312 -22.71 -4.84 -11.87
C ASP A 312 -21.30 -4.87 -11.27
N ALA A 313 -20.54 -3.78 -11.40
CA ALA A 313 -19.20 -3.64 -10.83
C ALA A 313 -19.16 -3.91 -9.30
N GLU A 314 -20.24 -3.62 -8.57
CA GLU A 314 -20.33 -3.95 -7.15
C GLU A 314 -20.25 -5.47 -6.92
N THR A 315 -21.08 -6.22 -7.64
CA THR A 315 -21.14 -7.68 -7.51
C THR A 315 -19.82 -8.31 -7.92
N GLU A 316 -19.27 -7.91 -9.05
CA GLU A 316 -18.03 -8.45 -9.59
C GLU A 316 -16.82 -8.21 -8.69
N LEU A 317 -16.63 -6.98 -8.19
CA LEU A 317 -15.54 -6.67 -7.25
C LEU A 317 -15.70 -7.43 -5.94
N ASN A 318 -16.91 -7.50 -5.39
CA ASN A 318 -17.16 -8.19 -4.14
C ASN A 318 -16.98 -9.71 -4.27
N ASP A 319 -17.43 -10.31 -5.37
CA ASP A 319 -17.20 -11.74 -5.64
C ASP A 319 -15.72 -12.03 -5.87
N PHE A 320 -14.99 -11.17 -6.61
CA PHE A 320 -13.55 -11.31 -6.76
C PHE A 320 -12.83 -11.34 -5.40
N PHE A 321 -13.10 -10.38 -4.51
CA PHE A 321 -12.47 -10.35 -3.18
C PHE A 321 -12.95 -11.47 -2.27
N LYS A 322 -14.17 -11.93 -2.40
CA LYS A 322 -14.70 -13.06 -1.65
C LYS A 322 -13.96 -14.36 -2.00
N ASP A 323 -13.69 -14.58 -3.28
CA ASP A 323 -13.19 -15.85 -3.78
C ASP A 323 -11.65 -15.91 -3.80
N ASN A 324 -10.96 -14.77 -3.98
CA ASN A 324 -9.53 -14.75 -4.24
C ASN A 324 -8.69 -14.03 -3.16
N TYR A 325 -9.30 -13.22 -2.29
CA TYR A 325 -8.54 -12.45 -1.30
C TYR A 325 -8.20 -13.29 -0.08
N LYS A 326 -6.90 -13.35 0.24
CA LYS A 326 -6.40 -13.91 1.49
C LYS A 326 -6.43 -12.88 2.60
N ASN A 327 -6.78 -13.29 3.80
CA ASN A 327 -6.61 -12.45 4.96
C ASN A 327 -5.14 -12.07 5.12
N LEU A 328 -4.88 -10.77 5.11
CA LEU A 328 -3.54 -10.24 5.25
C LEU A 328 -2.89 -10.73 6.55
N SER A 329 -1.64 -11.14 6.43
CA SER A 329 -0.77 -11.51 7.55
C SER A 329 0.52 -10.70 7.47
N GLU A 330 0.86 -9.96 8.53
CA GLU A 330 2.08 -9.16 8.58
C GLU A 330 2.84 -9.43 9.89
N LEU A 331 4.11 -9.81 9.76
CA LEU A 331 5.04 -9.98 10.87
C LEU A 331 6.06 -8.84 10.86
N LYS A 332 6.26 -8.17 12.00
CA LYS A 332 7.27 -7.13 12.20
C LYS A 332 8.13 -7.46 13.40
N ILE A 333 9.43 -7.30 13.25
CA ILE A 333 10.43 -7.49 14.32
C ILE A 333 11.31 -6.26 14.32
N GLY A 334 11.46 -5.63 15.48
CA GLY A 334 12.29 -4.45 15.64
C GLY A 334 13.10 -4.50 16.93
N ALA A 335 14.37 -4.09 16.86
CA ALA A 335 15.27 -4.02 18.00
C ALA A 335 15.93 -2.64 18.11
N GLU A 336 16.11 -2.19 19.34
CA GLU A 336 16.89 -0.99 19.68
C GLU A 336 17.98 -1.36 20.68
N TYR A 337 19.20 -0.88 20.42
CA TYR A 337 20.32 -0.93 21.36
C TYR A 337 20.82 0.47 21.67
N ARG A 338 20.92 0.81 22.96
CA ARG A 338 21.34 2.11 23.46
C ARG A 338 22.75 2.05 24.02
N ILE A 339 23.61 2.94 23.54
CA ILE A 339 24.97 3.16 24.04
C ILE A 339 25.07 4.64 24.45
N LYS A 340 24.93 4.94 25.75
CA LYS A 340 24.88 6.31 26.26
C LYS A 340 23.79 7.13 25.55
N GLN A 341 24.16 8.13 24.74
CA GLN A 341 23.26 8.96 23.92
C GLN A 341 22.94 8.36 22.57
N PHE A 342 23.72 7.39 22.08
CA PHE A 342 23.50 6.76 20.79
C PHE A 342 22.43 5.69 20.85
N ARG A 343 21.66 5.57 19.79
CA ARG A 343 20.65 4.55 19.53
C ARG A 343 20.96 3.85 18.22
N LEU A 344 21.10 2.55 18.27
CA LEU A 344 21.21 1.68 17.10
C LEU A 344 19.90 0.92 16.97
N ARG A 345 19.33 0.89 15.77
CA ARG A 345 18.07 0.21 15.52
C ARG A 345 18.15 -0.65 14.28
N GLY A 346 17.42 -1.75 14.29
CA GLY A 346 17.24 -2.62 13.15
C GLY A 346 15.87 -3.25 13.18
N GLY A 347 15.33 -3.55 12.00
CA GLY A 347 14.02 -4.14 11.90
C GLY A 347 13.82 -4.92 10.61
N TYR A 348 12.89 -5.86 10.65
CA TYR A 348 12.42 -6.64 9.53
C TYR A 348 10.91 -6.73 9.56
N ALA A 349 10.27 -6.58 8.40
CA ALA A 349 8.85 -6.82 8.23
C ALA A 349 8.59 -7.71 7.01
N TYR A 350 7.62 -8.59 7.16
CA TYR A 350 7.10 -9.45 6.11
C TYR A 350 5.58 -9.32 6.05
N ALA A 351 5.05 -9.00 4.88
CA ALA A 351 3.62 -9.03 4.59
C ALA A 351 3.33 -10.08 3.54
N SER A 352 2.35 -10.96 3.81
CA SER A 352 1.99 -12.06 2.92
C SER A 352 1.35 -11.58 1.61
N SER A 353 1.39 -12.42 0.58
CA SER A 353 0.60 -12.20 -0.64
C SER A 353 -0.88 -12.05 -0.31
N PRO A 354 -1.57 -11.05 -0.90
CA PRO A 354 -2.98 -10.78 -0.63
C PRO A 354 -3.95 -11.69 -1.39
N PHE A 355 -3.46 -12.45 -2.37
CA PHE A 355 -4.30 -13.29 -3.22
C PHE A 355 -3.87 -14.76 -3.17
N ASP A 356 -4.84 -15.65 -3.39
CA ASP A 356 -4.60 -17.01 -3.81
C ASP A 356 -4.03 -17.05 -5.24
N ALA A 357 -3.69 -18.22 -5.75
CA ALA A 357 -3.26 -18.35 -7.13
C ALA A 357 -4.42 -17.96 -8.07
N LEU A 358 -4.17 -16.99 -8.94
CA LEU A 358 -5.12 -16.52 -9.93
C LEU A 358 -4.83 -17.16 -11.27
N THR A 359 -5.89 -17.53 -12.01
CA THR A 359 -5.77 -18.19 -13.32
C THR A 359 -6.29 -17.25 -14.41
N ILE A 360 -5.49 -17.07 -15.46
CA ILE A 360 -5.80 -16.21 -16.61
C ILE A 360 -5.34 -16.87 -17.91
N ASP A 361 -5.93 -16.46 -19.03
CA ASP A 361 -5.41 -16.73 -20.37
C ASP A 361 -4.38 -15.67 -20.71
N ARG A 362 -3.22 -16.08 -21.26
CA ARG A 362 -2.14 -15.16 -21.56
C ARG A 362 -1.53 -15.36 -22.93
N TYR A 363 -0.97 -14.29 -23.49
CA TYR A 363 -0.09 -14.40 -24.65
C TYR A 363 1.24 -15.06 -24.30
N THR A 364 1.69 -15.94 -25.17
CA THR A 364 3.04 -16.51 -25.14
C THR A 364 4.02 -15.55 -25.81
N ASP A 365 5.32 -15.77 -25.62
CA ASP A 365 6.37 -14.96 -26.25
C ASP A 365 6.34 -15.04 -27.80
N ASN A 366 5.68 -16.07 -28.36
CA ASN A 366 5.51 -16.27 -29.81
C ASN A 366 4.18 -15.68 -30.34
N GLY A 367 3.42 -14.96 -29.51
CA GLY A 367 2.16 -14.31 -29.91
C GLY A 367 0.91 -15.20 -29.87
N GLY A 368 1.02 -16.51 -29.60
CA GLY A 368 -0.12 -17.40 -29.39
C GLY A 368 -0.71 -17.25 -27.98
N VAL A 369 -1.91 -17.79 -27.75
CA VAL A 369 -2.59 -17.78 -26.44
C VAL A 369 -2.35 -19.11 -25.73
N ALA A 370 -1.98 -19.03 -24.44
CA ALA A 370 -1.93 -20.15 -23.50
C ALA A 370 -3.07 -19.99 -22.50
N GLU A 371 -4.04 -20.91 -22.56
CA GLU A 371 -5.22 -20.88 -21.70
C GLU A 371 -4.94 -21.39 -20.28
N GLY A 372 -5.70 -20.87 -19.30
CA GLY A 372 -5.74 -21.40 -17.94
C GLY A 372 -4.42 -21.36 -17.18
N GLN A 373 -3.59 -20.34 -17.38
CA GLN A 373 -2.30 -20.20 -16.70
C GLN A 373 -2.46 -19.70 -15.28
N SER A 374 -1.93 -20.44 -14.29
CA SER A 374 -2.05 -20.12 -12.88
C SER A 374 -0.80 -19.41 -12.33
N TYR A 375 -1.02 -18.31 -11.61
CA TYR A 375 0.01 -17.47 -11.00
C TYR A 375 -0.23 -17.32 -9.50
N SER A 376 0.74 -17.65 -8.69
CA SER A 376 0.70 -17.43 -7.23
C SER A 376 1.03 -15.98 -6.83
N ASN A 377 1.45 -15.15 -7.78
CA ASN A 377 1.96 -13.79 -7.56
C ASN A 377 1.40 -12.78 -8.56
N LEU A 378 0.22 -13.02 -9.12
CA LEU A 378 -0.41 -12.12 -10.08
C LEU A 378 -0.86 -10.83 -9.39
N ILE A 379 -0.67 -9.68 -10.04
CA ILE A 379 -1.04 -8.32 -9.60
C ILE A 379 -0.20 -7.81 -8.43
N LEU A 380 -0.13 -8.55 -7.33
CA LEU A 380 0.61 -8.25 -6.09
C LEU A 380 1.13 -9.55 -5.47
N ASN A 381 2.19 -9.43 -4.68
CA ASN A 381 2.76 -10.55 -3.95
C ASN A 381 3.21 -10.14 -2.55
N ASP A 382 3.89 -11.04 -1.85
CA ASP A 382 4.52 -10.77 -0.57
C ASP A 382 5.49 -9.59 -0.65
N ARG A 383 5.66 -8.94 0.49
CA ARG A 383 6.52 -7.78 0.63
C ARG A 383 7.46 -7.96 1.81
N ASN A 384 8.75 -7.78 1.55
CA ASN A 384 9.81 -7.85 2.54
C ASN A 384 10.38 -6.45 2.77
N ALA A 385 10.55 -6.04 4.02
CA ALA A 385 11.19 -4.79 4.39
C ALA A 385 12.34 -5.03 5.38
N LEU A 386 13.51 -4.51 5.07
CA LEU A 386 14.67 -4.49 5.95
C LEU A 386 14.99 -3.05 6.31
N SER A 387 15.17 -2.76 7.59
CA SER A 387 15.39 -1.41 8.09
C SER A 387 16.56 -1.33 9.06
N VAL A 388 17.27 -0.21 9.02
CA VAL A 388 18.33 0.14 9.98
C VAL A 388 18.24 1.61 10.34
N GLY A 389 18.72 2.00 11.52
CA GLY A 389 18.72 3.39 11.94
C GLY A 389 19.68 3.73 13.04
N LEU A 390 20.00 5.01 13.11
CA LEU A 390 20.86 5.63 14.10
C LEU A 390 20.12 6.79 14.74
N GLY A 391 20.32 6.99 16.05
CA GLY A 391 19.79 8.13 16.77
C GLY A 391 20.79 8.70 17.73
N TYR A 392 20.65 9.98 18.01
CA TYR A 392 21.41 10.67 19.04
C TYR A 392 20.47 11.50 19.92
N ASP A 393 20.46 11.17 21.22
CA ASP A 393 19.69 11.89 22.24
C ASP A 393 20.54 12.99 22.88
N PHE A 394 20.17 14.23 22.63
CA PHE A 394 20.54 15.35 23.49
C PHE A 394 19.62 15.38 24.72
N LYS A 395 19.77 16.32 25.61
CA LYS A 395 18.94 16.34 26.83
C LYS A 395 17.45 16.57 26.56
N SER A 396 17.15 17.57 25.75
CA SER A 396 15.77 17.99 25.46
C SER A 396 15.37 17.76 24.02
N PHE A 397 16.30 17.35 23.17
CA PHE A 397 16.07 17.19 21.77
C PHE A 397 16.83 15.97 21.24
N TYR A 398 16.38 15.37 20.13
CA TYR A 398 17.03 14.24 19.49
C TYR A 398 16.98 14.35 17.96
N ILE A 399 17.92 13.65 17.33
CA ILE A 399 17.95 13.45 15.87
C ILE A 399 18.03 11.94 15.63
N ASP A 400 17.12 11.45 14.79
CA ASP A 400 17.14 10.07 14.32
C ASP A 400 17.23 10.05 12.79
N ALA A 401 18.00 9.11 12.24
CA ALA A 401 18.05 8.82 10.81
C ALA A 401 17.80 7.33 10.59
N SER A 402 17.11 6.98 9.52
CA SER A 402 16.90 5.58 9.15
C SER A 402 16.85 5.36 7.65
N TYR A 403 17.19 4.14 7.27
CA TYR A 403 17.07 3.60 5.92
C TYR A 403 16.20 2.36 5.96
N GLN A 404 15.30 2.25 4.98
CA GLN A 404 14.44 1.09 4.82
C GLN A 404 14.45 0.67 3.35
N ASN A 405 14.69 -0.62 3.09
CA ASN A 405 14.57 -1.24 1.79
C ASN A 405 13.36 -2.16 1.78
N ILE A 406 12.43 -1.92 0.87
CA ILE A 406 11.22 -2.72 0.67
C ILE A 406 11.31 -3.38 -0.70
N THR A 407 11.07 -4.69 -0.77
CA THR A 407 11.10 -5.46 -2.02
C THR A 407 9.86 -6.30 -2.19
N SER A 408 9.36 -6.37 -3.42
CA SER A 408 8.32 -7.31 -3.86
C SER A 408 8.59 -7.75 -5.30
N LYS A 409 8.13 -8.96 -5.67
CA LYS A 409 8.20 -9.48 -7.02
C LYS A 409 6.85 -10.05 -7.39
N TYR A 410 6.26 -9.58 -8.48
CA TYR A 410 4.94 -10.02 -8.92
C TYR A 410 4.85 -10.06 -10.45
N SER A 411 3.86 -10.78 -10.95
CA SER A 411 3.52 -10.82 -12.36
C SER A 411 2.43 -9.76 -12.63
N ASN A 412 2.69 -8.88 -13.60
CA ASN A 412 1.82 -7.76 -13.95
C ASN A 412 1.05 -8.07 -15.22
N PRO A 413 -0.28 -8.33 -15.15
CA PRO A 413 -1.13 -8.54 -16.31
C PRO A 413 -1.55 -7.19 -16.93
N PHE A 414 -1.58 -7.13 -18.27
CA PHE A 414 -1.97 -5.96 -19.06
C PHE A 414 -2.48 -6.39 -20.46
N LEU A 415 -2.90 -5.46 -21.29
CA LEU A 415 -3.49 -5.62 -22.63
C LEU A 415 -4.86 -6.31 -22.72
N TYR A 416 -5.36 -6.90 -21.65
CA TYR A 416 -6.70 -7.47 -21.67
C TYR A 416 -7.77 -6.40 -21.79
N GLY A 417 -8.76 -6.64 -22.62
CA GLY A 417 -9.91 -5.79 -22.77
C GLY A 417 -10.85 -6.32 -23.84
N VAL A 418 -11.95 -6.91 -23.40
CA VAL A 418 -13.02 -7.36 -24.29
C VAL A 418 -13.95 -6.20 -24.56
N VAL A 419 -14.34 -6.04 -25.83
CA VAL A 419 -15.34 -5.09 -26.27
C VAL A 419 -16.46 -5.86 -26.94
N ASP A 420 -17.61 -5.84 -26.31
CA ASP A 420 -18.86 -6.38 -26.84
C ASP A 420 -20.02 -5.37 -26.62
N ASN A 421 -21.24 -5.77 -26.88
CA ASN A 421 -22.41 -4.90 -26.75
C ASN A 421 -22.67 -4.37 -25.31
N ASN A 422 -22.01 -4.94 -24.30
CA ASN A 422 -22.22 -4.62 -22.89
C ASN A 422 -20.94 -4.18 -22.18
N TYR A 423 -19.75 -4.42 -22.77
CA TYR A 423 -18.45 -4.22 -22.13
C TYR A 423 -17.46 -3.55 -23.07
N GLU A 424 -16.86 -2.49 -22.57
CA GLU A 424 -15.85 -1.71 -23.29
C GLU A 424 -14.60 -1.60 -22.40
N ALA A 425 -13.74 -2.60 -22.44
CA ALA A 425 -12.52 -2.65 -21.63
C ALA A 425 -11.22 -2.57 -22.44
N GLY A 426 -11.30 -2.33 -23.74
CA GLY A 426 -10.16 -2.31 -24.66
C GLY A 426 -9.23 -1.11 -24.51
N TYR A 427 -8.31 -1.01 -25.45
CA TYR A 427 -7.37 0.10 -25.60
C TYR A 427 -7.74 0.91 -26.84
N TYR A 428 -7.85 2.22 -26.69
CA TYR A 428 -8.38 3.15 -27.67
C TYR A 428 -7.31 4.12 -28.16
N SER A 429 -7.27 4.34 -29.45
CA SER A 429 -6.64 5.49 -30.11
C SER A 429 -7.71 6.32 -30.83
N PRO A 430 -7.39 7.52 -31.36
CA PRO A 430 -8.36 8.32 -32.12
C PRO A 430 -8.95 7.60 -33.33
N ASN A 431 -8.30 6.56 -33.83
CA ASN A 431 -8.72 5.91 -35.09
C ASN A 431 -9.02 4.41 -34.94
N ARG A 432 -8.59 3.79 -33.81
CA ARG A 432 -8.56 2.34 -33.69
C ARG A 432 -8.82 1.88 -32.27
N LEU A 433 -9.27 0.64 -32.16
CA LEU A 433 -9.52 -0.07 -30.93
C LEU A 433 -8.74 -1.39 -30.93
N ILE A 434 -8.13 -1.71 -29.82
CA ILE A 434 -7.56 -3.02 -29.52
C ILE A 434 -8.42 -3.70 -28.48
N SER A 435 -9.00 -4.83 -28.87
CA SER A 435 -9.73 -5.74 -27.99
C SER A 435 -8.97 -7.06 -27.89
N SER A 436 -8.83 -7.60 -26.68
CA SER A 436 -8.09 -8.83 -26.44
C SER A 436 -8.71 -9.63 -25.30
N ASP A 437 -8.95 -10.92 -25.53
CA ASP A 437 -9.43 -11.90 -24.55
C ASP A 437 -8.30 -12.57 -23.72
N ALA A 438 -7.06 -12.21 -24.00
CA ALA A 438 -5.89 -12.71 -23.26
C ALA A 438 -5.02 -11.56 -22.71
N TYR A 439 -4.32 -11.83 -21.63
CA TYR A 439 -3.37 -10.90 -21.01
C TYR A 439 -1.96 -11.07 -21.59
N ALA A 440 -1.24 -9.98 -21.79
CA ALA A 440 0.21 -9.99 -21.71
C ALA A 440 0.63 -9.92 -20.24
N VAL A 441 1.65 -10.66 -19.85
CA VAL A 441 2.09 -10.75 -18.45
C VAL A 441 3.59 -10.51 -18.37
N SER A 442 3.99 -9.42 -17.68
CA SER A 442 5.40 -9.14 -17.40
C SER A 442 5.77 -9.47 -15.96
N ASP A 443 7.03 -9.88 -15.74
CA ASP A 443 7.56 -10.05 -14.40
C ASP A 443 8.13 -8.74 -13.88
N VAL A 444 7.60 -8.25 -12.76
CA VAL A 444 7.99 -6.98 -12.14
C VAL A 444 8.72 -7.23 -10.83
N LYS A 445 9.92 -6.64 -10.72
CA LYS A 445 10.65 -6.49 -9.46
C LYS A 445 10.55 -5.05 -9.01
N ASN A 446 9.84 -4.82 -7.89
CA ASN A 446 9.78 -3.53 -7.22
C ASN A 446 10.81 -3.46 -6.09
N VAL A 447 11.58 -2.38 -6.03
CA VAL A 447 12.53 -2.06 -4.97
C VAL A 447 12.31 -0.63 -4.54
N ARG A 448 11.86 -0.43 -3.31
CA ARG A 448 11.66 0.89 -2.72
C ARG A 448 12.68 1.12 -1.61
N ASN A 449 13.43 2.21 -1.73
CA ASN A 449 14.41 2.66 -0.74
C ASN A 449 13.89 3.95 -0.11
N ASN A 450 13.71 3.95 1.20
CA ASN A 450 13.25 5.09 1.96
C ASN A 450 14.34 5.55 2.91
N PHE A 451 14.60 6.87 2.93
CA PHE A 451 15.47 7.53 3.90
C PHE A 451 14.62 8.47 4.74
N PHE A 452 14.79 8.42 6.05
CA PHE A 452 14.04 9.26 6.97
C PHE A 452 14.99 9.99 7.91
N ILE A 453 14.68 11.27 8.17
CA ILE A 453 15.38 12.08 9.16
C ILE A 453 14.32 12.70 10.05
N THR A 454 14.39 12.45 11.36
CA THR A 454 13.49 12.98 12.38
C THR A 454 14.21 13.92 13.33
N PHE A 455 13.59 15.06 13.58
CA PHE A 455 13.94 15.97 14.67
C PHE A 455 12.82 15.93 15.70
N GLY A 456 13.16 15.77 16.98
CA GLY A 456 12.16 15.74 18.04
C GLY A 456 12.64 16.46 19.32
N TRP A 457 11.67 17.05 20.00
CA TRP A 457 11.85 17.76 21.28
C TRP A 457 10.99 17.13 22.36
N LYS A 458 11.57 17.03 23.56
CA LYS A 458 10.93 16.52 24.78
C LYS A 458 10.81 17.63 25.82
N PHE A 459 9.67 17.69 26.49
CA PHE A 459 9.36 18.71 27.51
C PHE A 459 8.52 18.13 28.64
#